data_1ea70ae5376d2b9b4fe0f0b5e59a608c
#
_entry.id   1ea70ae5376d2b9b4fe0f0b5e59a608c
#
_cell.length_a   1.000
_cell.length_b   1.000
_cell.length_c   1.000
_cell.angle_alpha   90.00
_cell.angle_beta   90.00
_cell.angle_gamma   90.00
#
_symmetry.space_group_name_H-M   'P 1'
#
loop_
_entity.id
_entity.type
_entity.pdbx_description
1 polymer ?
#
loop_
_entity_poly.entity_id
_entity_poly.type
_entity_poly.pdbx_seq_one_letter_code
_entity_poly.pdbx_strand_id
1 'polypeptide(L)'
;MKIDIHAKNVELNDSLRQLINNKVSKLNTFHNQIINTDVYLRNEGESLHSNEIQIKLSVRNQTLVAKETNESFEKALDLAVNSMKRQLKKIKEK
;
A
#
# COMPACT_ATOMS: atom_id res chain seq x y z
N MET A 1 -2.96 11.35 -8.42
CA MET A 1 -3.40 10.16 -7.68
C MET A 1 -3.70 10.52 -6.23
N LYS A 2 -4.89 10.20 -5.79
CA LYS A 2 -5.29 10.49 -4.42
C LYS A 2 -5.03 9.27 -3.54
N ILE A 3 -4.32 9.48 -2.43
CA ILE A 3 -3.99 8.41 -1.50
C ILE A 3 -4.62 8.71 -0.14
N ASP A 4 -5.51 7.84 0.30
CA ASP A 4 -6.11 7.95 1.62
C ASP A 4 -5.44 6.94 2.55
N ILE A 5 -4.96 7.42 3.69
CA ILE A 5 -4.25 6.59 4.66
C ILE A 5 -5.13 6.40 5.89
N HIS A 6 -5.35 5.14 6.26
CA HIS A 6 -6.18 4.76 7.40
C HIS A 6 -5.31 4.00 8.40
N ALA A 7 -5.20 4.53 9.62
CA ALA A 7 -4.36 3.91 10.65
C ALA A 7 -5.22 3.43 11.82
N LYS A 8 -5.02 2.18 12.23
CA LYS A 8 -5.70 1.60 13.38
C LYS A 8 -4.67 1.09 14.37
N ASN A 9 -4.66 1.64 15.59
CA ASN A 9 -3.70 1.34 16.64
C ASN A 9 -2.25 1.65 16.19
N VAL A 10 -2.10 2.62 15.32
CA VAL A 10 -0.81 3.05 14.78
C VAL A 10 -0.73 4.56 14.86
N GLU A 11 0.37 5.07 15.40
CA GLU A 11 0.61 6.50 15.38
C GLU A 11 1.23 6.88 14.03
N LEU A 12 0.46 7.62 13.24
CA LEU A 12 0.87 8.03 11.91
C LEU A 12 1.58 9.38 11.99
N ASN A 13 2.91 9.37 12.00
CA ASN A 13 3.69 10.61 12.00
C ASN A 13 3.97 11.08 10.57
N ASP A 14 4.53 12.28 10.45
CA ASP A 14 4.78 12.88 9.14
C ASP A 14 5.78 12.07 8.30
N SER A 15 6.80 11.51 8.94
CA SER A 15 7.80 10.71 8.24
C SER A 15 7.19 9.49 7.59
N LEU A 16 6.34 8.78 8.32
CA LEU A 16 5.67 7.59 7.79
C LEU A 16 4.67 7.98 6.70
N ARG A 17 3.94 9.05 6.89
CA ARG A 17 2.99 9.55 5.90
C ARG A 17 3.70 9.89 4.58
N GLN A 18 4.83 10.60 4.66
CA GLN A 18 5.60 10.96 3.48
C GLN A 18 6.17 9.72 2.79
N LEU A 19 6.67 8.77 3.57
CA LEU A 19 7.21 7.53 3.02
C LEU A 19 6.14 6.77 2.23
N ILE A 20 4.94 6.65 2.80
CA ILE A 20 3.81 5.98 2.14
C ILE A 20 3.46 6.71 0.86
N ASN A 21 3.29 8.02 0.91
CA ASN A 21 2.94 8.81 -0.26
C ASN A 21 3.99 8.69 -1.36
N ASN A 22 5.27 8.75 -1.00
CA ASN A 22 6.35 8.66 -1.99
C ASN A 22 6.40 7.30 -2.67
N LYS A 23 6.29 6.23 -1.91
CA LYS A 23 6.40 4.88 -2.47
C LYS A 23 5.14 4.45 -3.22
N VAL A 24 3.98 4.77 -2.67
CA VAL A 24 2.71 4.37 -3.28
C VAL A 24 2.42 5.18 -4.55
N SER A 25 2.77 6.47 -4.56
CA SER A 25 2.53 7.30 -5.74
C SER A 25 3.29 6.81 -6.97
N LYS A 26 4.40 6.09 -6.78
CA LYS A 26 5.17 5.53 -7.91
C LYS A 26 4.37 4.47 -8.67
N LEU A 27 3.34 3.90 -8.05
CA LEU A 27 2.49 2.92 -8.74
C LEU A 27 1.79 3.54 -9.95
N ASN A 28 1.58 4.85 -9.94
CA ASN A 28 0.94 5.55 -11.04
C ASN A 28 1.79 5.50 -12.33
N THR A 29 3.09 5.21 -12.22
CA THR A 29 3.95 5.06 -13.41
C THR A 29 3.68 3.75 -14.15
N PHE A 30 3.10 2.76 -13.45
CA PHE A 30 2.79 1.45 -14.04
C PHE A 30 1.38 1.38 -14.59
N HIS A 31 0.51 2.29 -14.13
CA HIS A 31 -0.88 2.29 -14.56
C HIS A 31 -1.47 3.69 -14.34
N ASN A 32 -1.82 4.36 -15.42
CA ASN A 32 -2.29 5.74 -15.34
C ASN A 32 -3.80 5.89 -15.11
N GLN A 33 -4.51 4.78 -14.90
CA GLN A 33 -5.95 4.81 -14.66
C GLN A 33 -6.33 4.33 -13.26
N ILE A 34 -5.51 4.66 -12.27
CA ILE A 34 -5.82 4.39 -10.88
C ILE A 34 -6.83 5.44 -10.39
N ILE A 35 -8.00 4.97 -10.00
CA ILE A 35 -9.10 5.85 -9.57
C ILE A 35 -8.92 6.26 -8.11
N ASN A 36 -8.74 5.28 -7.23
CA ASN A 36 -8.56 5.51 -5.80
C ASN A 36 -7.46 4.62 -5.26
N THR A 37 -6.78 5.11 -4.23
CA THR A 37 -5.79 4.33 -3.50
C THR A 37 -6.05 4.48 -2.01
N ASP A 38 -6.27 3.37 -1.33
CA ASP A 38 -6.40 3.34 0.11
C ASP A 38 -5.25 2.53 0.70
N VAL A 39 -4.62 3.07 1.74
CA VAL A 39 -3.54 2.38 2.45
C VAL A 39 -3.98 2.21 3.90
N TYR A 40 -4.05 0.97 4.36
CA TYR A 40 -4.47 0.64 5.71
C TYR A 40 -3.27 0.17 6.50
N LEU A 41 -3.06 0.81 7.66
CA LEU A 41 -2.01 0.40 8.59
C LEU A 41 -2.66 -0.14 9.86
N ARG A 42 -2.13 -1.25 10.34
CA ARG A 42 -2.66 -1.90 11.53
C ARG A 42 -1.53 -2.51 12.33
N ASN A 43 -1.61 -2.41 13.64
CA ASN A 43 -0.67 -3.06 14.54
C ASN A 43 -1.45 -3.72 15.67
N GLU A 44 -1.36 -5.03 15.78
CA GLU A 44 -2.06 -5.78 16.81
C GLU A 44 -1.24 -5.96 18.08
N GLY A 45 0.06 -5.60 18.04
CA GLY A 45 0.89 -5.55 19.23
C GLY A 45 1.29 -6.87 19.86
N GLU A 46 1.03 -7.98 19.19
CA GLU A 46 1.23 -9.32 19.77
C GLU A 46 2.48 -10.07 19.30
N SER A 47 3.18 -9.57 18.29
CA SER A 47 4.35 -10.23 17.76
C SER A 47 5.30 -9.27 17.09
N LEU A 48 6.49 -9.76 16.74
CA LEU A 48 7.48 -8.96 16.03
C LEU A 48 7.05 -8.63 14.60
N HIS A 49 6.09 -9.38 14.06
CA HIS A 49 5.59 -9.17 12.69
C HIS A 49 4.16 -8.65 12.67
N SER A 50 3.80 -7.82 13.66
CA SER A 50 2.44 -7.33 13.79
C SER A 50 2.16 -6.06 13.01
N ASN A 51 3.15 -5.48 12.36
CA ASN A 51 2.96 -4.28 11.53
C ASN A 51 2.42 -4.69 10.17
N GLU A 52 1.15 -4.39 9.93
CA GLU A 52 0.47 -4.79 8.72
C GLU A 52 0.16 -3.58 7.84
N ILE A 53 0.44 -3.71 6.55
CA ILE A 53 0.03 -2.73 5.56
C ILE A 53 -0.78 -3.44 4.48
N GLN A 54 -1.92 -2.83 4.15
CA GLN A 54 -2.76 -3.28 3.07
C GLN A 54 -2.95 -2.13 2.09
N ILE A 55 -2.60 -2.33 0.82
CA ILE A 55 -2.82 -1.35 -0.23
C ILE A 55 -3.98 -1.84 -1.07
N LYS A 56 -4.97 -0.97 -1.26
CA LYS A 56 -6.14 -1.27 -2.06
C LYS A 56 -6.22 -0.24 -3.19
N LEU A 57 -6.10 -0.70 -4.42
CA LEU A 57 -6.19 0.14 -5.60
C LEU A 57 -7.47 -0.13 -6.36
N SER A 58 -8.20 0.93 -6.65
CA SER A 58 -9.35 0.83 -7.55
C SER A 58 -8.89 1.26 -8.93
N VAL A 59 -8.90 0.33 -9.86
CA VAL A 59 -8.63 0.59 -11.27
C VAL A 59 -9.92 0.32 -12.03
N ARG A 60 -9.93 0.66 -13.32
CA ARG A 60 -11.13 0.46 -14.12
C ARG A 60 -11.55 -1.02 -14.11
N ASN A 61 -12.78 -1.27 -13.67
CA ASN A 61 -13.44 -2.58 -13.66
C ASN A 61 -12.91 -3.58 -12.63
N GLN A 62 -11.98 -3.19 -11.75
CA GLN A 62 -11.56 -4.11 -10.70
C GLN A 62 -10.84 -3.39 -9.56
N THR A 63 -10.70 -4.12 -8.46
CA THR A 63 -9.99 -3.66 -7.28
C THR A 63 -8.84 -4.62 -7.01
N LEU A 64 -7.65 -4.07 -6.80
CA LEU A 64 -6.45 -4.84 -6.49
C LEU A 64 -6.09 -4.65 -5.03
N VAL A 65 -5.65 -5.73 -4.38
CA VAL A 65 -5.29 -5.69 -2.96
C VAL A 65 -3.92 -6.34 -2.78
N ALA A 66 -3.06 -5.68 -2.00
CA ALA A 66 -1.79 -6.25 -1.55
C ALA A 66 -1.70 -6.05 -0.04
N LYS A 67 -1.49 -7.14 0.70
CA LYS A 67 -1.42 -7.11 2.16
C LYS A 67 -0.16 -7.81 2.62
N GLU A 68 0.62 -7.12 3.45
CA GLU A 68 1.89 -7.65 3.94
C GLU A 68 2.07 -7.31 5.41
N THR A 69 2.74 -8.19 6.14
CA THR A 69 3.10 -7.95 7.53
C THR A 69 4.61 -8.09 7.66
N ASN A 70 5.19 -7.32 8.58
CA ASN A 70 6.62 -7.38 8.83
C ASN A 70 6.94 -6.77 10.20
N GLU A 71 8.20 -6.84 10.58
CA GLU A 71 8.66 -6.25 11.83
C GLU A 71 8.70 -4.72 11.79
N SER A 72 8.66 -4.11 10.60
CA SER A 72 8.55 -2.66 10.45
C SER A 72 7.56 -2.32 9.33
N PHE A 73 6.93 -1.15 9.46
CA PHE A 73 6.03 -0.68 8.42
C PHE A 73 6.76 -0.39 7.11
N GLU A 74 8.01 0.06 7.21
CA GLU A 74 8.80 0.34 5.99
C GLU A 74 9.00 -0.94 5.17
N LYS A 75 9.37 -2.03 5.81
CA LYS A 75 9.56 -3.31 5.13
C LYS A 75 8.24 -3.86 4.60
N ALA A 76 7.17 -3.77 5.40
CA ALA A 76 5.85 -4.22 4.96
C ALA A 76 5.38 -3.39 3.76
N LEU A 77 5.64 -2.08 3.78
CA LEU A 77 5.29 -1.19 2.69
C LEU A 77 6.01 -1.56 1.39
N ASP A 78 7.32 -1.83 1.48
CA ASP A 78 8.10 -2.24 0.31
C ASP A 78 7.55 -3.51 -0.31
N LEU A 79 7.23 -4.50 0.53
CA LEU A 79 6.65 -5.75 0.05
C LEU A 79 5.29 -5.55 -0.60
N ALA A 80 4.45 -4.72 0.02
CA ALA A 80 3.10 -4.45 -0.51
C ALA A 80 3.17 -3.69 -1.83
N VAL A 81 4.05 -2.70 -1.93
CA VAL A 81 4.22 -1.93 -3.17
C VAL A 81 4.75 -2.84 -4.28
N ASN A 82 5.73 -3.69 -3.98
CA ASN A 82 6.25 -4.63 -4.98
C ASN A 82 5.20 -5.63 -5.45
N SER A 83 4.37 -6.12 -4.54
CA SER A 83 3.27 -7.01 -4.89
C SER A 83 2.27 -6.28 -5.80
N MET A 84 1.96 -5.05 -5.49
CA MET A 84 1.03 -4.25 -6.29
C MET A 84 1.60 -3.96 -7.68
N LYS A 85 2.90 -3.70 -7.78
CA LYS A 85 3.56 -3.52 -9.07
C LYS A 85 3.37 -4.73 -9.98
N ARG A 86 3.56 -5.93 -9.41
CA ARG A 86 3.38 -7.17 -10.18
C ARG A 86 1.94 -7.31 -10.67
N GLN A 87 0.98 -6.98 -9.83
CA GLN A 87 -0.43 -7.05 -10.20
C GLN A 87 -0.77 -6.06 -11.31
N LEU A 88 -0.25 -4.84 -11.23
CA LEU A 88 -0.50 -3.82 -12.24
C LEU A 88 0.12 -4.19 -13.58
N LYS A 89 1.31 -4.78 -13.57
CA LYS A 89 1.96 -5.24 -14.80
C LYS A 89 1.15 -6.35 -15.48
N LYS A 90 0.58 -7.25 -14.70
CA LYS A 90 -0.26 -8.32 -15.23
C LYS A 90 -1.49 -7.79 -15.96
N ILE A 91 -2.13 -6.78 -15.39
CA ILE A 91 -3.29 -6.15 -16.01
C ILE A 91 -2.90 -5.48 -17.33
N LYS A 92 -1.77 -4.81 -17.34
CA LYS A 92 -1.31 -4.05 -18.50
C LYS A 92 -0.94 -4.94 -19.69
N GLU A 93 -0.57 -6.18 -19.42
CA GLU A 93 -0.16 -7.11 -20.46
C GLU A 93 -1.33 -7.76 -21.22
N LYS A 94 -2.54 -7.47 -20.80
CA LYS A 94 -3.72 -7.96 -21.51
C LYS A 94 -4.00 -7.02 -22.72
#